data_e17ce503f7eb5b55b2d0ab932feabda3
#
_entry.id   e17ce503f7eb5b55b2d0ab932feabda3
#
_cell.length_a   1.000
_cell.length_b   1.000
_cell.length_c   1.000
_cell.angle_alpha   90.00
_cell.angle_beta   90.00
_cell.angle_gamma   90.00
#
_symmetry.space_group_name_H-M   'P 1'
#
loop_
_entity.id
_entity.type
_entity.pdbx_description
1 polymer ?
#
loop_
_entity_poly.entity_id
_entity_poly.type
_entity_poly.pdbx_seq_one_letter_code
_entity_poly.pdbx_strand_id
1 'polypeptide(L)'
;LLFWLVAQLGASQLILKTELSVLAGVLALTAASAWGWRQAAARLAWRELDASKWLLWPVMLLMVLYQVWQQQILAAGWANLAWAIALPAALMLLRRDEDKLLPRIAMGLHLSLLWMILLAMAAELYWFARSLPWGMAAWGSGIAMAVGGGVIMALSAAVRRRGWPFRVWPALYACLAVIPVVVALVVLLVVTNFQDGVVYRQTWLPLVNPLEEGAAFALLGLVVFYRAV
;
A
#
# COMPACT_ATOMS: atom_id res chain seq x y z
N LEU A 1 0.55 14.27 22.95
CA LEU A 1 0.78 13.44 21.76
C LEU A 1 1.92 12.45 21.98
N LEU A 2 3.13 12.92 22.29
CA LEU A 2 4.30 12.10 22.62
C LEU A 2 4.04 11.16 23.81
N PHE A 3 3.40 11.67 24.87
CA PHE A 3 3.05 10.90 26.06
C PHE A 3 2.08 9.75 25.73
N TRP A 4 1.14 9.99 24.83
CA TRP A 4 0.20 8.96 24.38
C TRP A 4 0.90 7.86 23.57
N LEU A 5 1.80 8.22 22.64
CA LEU A 5 2.64 7.26 21.90
C LEU A 5 3.49 6.39 22.83
N VAL A 6 4.11 7.01 23.83
CA VAL A 6 4.92 6.30 24.84
C VAL A 6 4.03 5.38 25.69
N ALA A 7 2.84 5.81 26.07
CA ALA A 7 1.88 4.99 26.81
C ALA A 7 1.40 3.80 25.98
N GLN A 8 1.17 3.98 24.69
CA GLN A 8 0.79 2.92 23.75
C GLN A 8 1.92 1.89 23.59
N LEU A 9 3.15 2.35 23.42
CA LEU A 9 4.33 1.47 23.35
C LEU A 9 4.49 0.68 24.65
N GLY A 10 4.36 1.32 25.81
CA GLY A 10 4.40 0.65 27.10
C GLY A 10 3.31 -0.39 27.29
N ALA A 11 2.07 -0.06 26.93
CA ALA A 11 0.94 -1.00 27.01
C ALA A 11 1.12 -2.20 26.07
N SER A 12 1.61 -1.97 24.84
CA SER A 12 1.84 -3.04 23.88
C SER A 12 2.98 -3.98 24.31
N GLN A 13 4.04 -3.47 24.94
CA GLN A 13 5.11 -4.30 25.50
C GLN A 13 4.64 -5.18 26.67
N LEU A 14 3.71 -4.70 27.47
CA LEU A 14 3.14 -5.47 28.58
C LEU A 14 2.29 -6.67 28.11
N ILE A 15 1.60 -6.51 26.97
CA ILE A 15 0.66 -7.50 26.44
C ILE A 15 1.35 -8.48 25.48
N LEU A 16 2.40 -8.06 24.79
CA LEU A 16 2.97 -8.77 23.65
C LEU A 16 4.49 -8.93 23.80
N LYS A 17 4.94 -10.16 23.91
CA LYS A 17 6.35 -10.51 24.24
C LYS A 17 7.32 -10.52 23.05
N THR A 18 6.89 -10.21 21.83
CA THR A 18 7.72 -10.23 20.61
C THR A 18 7.69 -8.87 19.92
N GLU A 19 8.81 -8.43 19.33
CA GLU A 19 8.91 -7.13 18.65
C GLU A 19 7.84 -6.93 17.57
N LEU A 20 7.59 -7.97 16.77
CA LEU A 20 6.57 -7.91 15.71
C LEU A 20 5.15 -7.76 16.30
N SER A 21 4.89 -8.42 17.43
CA SER A 21 3.62 -8.32 18.15
C SER A 21 3.45 -6.96 18.80
N VAL A 22 4.52 -6.34 19.26
CA VAL A 22 4.51 -4.98 19.82
C VAL A 22 4.11 -3.96 18.75
N LEU A 23 4.72 -4.02 17.57
CA LEU A 23 4.39 -3.12 16.45
C LEU A 23 2.95 -3.32 15.96
N ALA A 24 2.50 -4.56 15.84
CA ALA A 24 1.11 -4.87 15.52
C ALA A 24 0.15 -4.31 16.58
N GLY A 25 0.50 -4.46 17.87
CA GLY A 25 -0.26 -3.87 18.97
C GLY A 25 -0.33 -2.36 18.91
N VAL A 26 0.80 -1.68 18.63
CA VAL A 26 0.83 -0.21 18.46
C VAL A 26 -0.08 0.23 17.32
N LEU A 27 -0.04 -0.46 16.17
CA LEU A 27 -0.88 -0.11 15.03
C LEU A 27 -2.37 -0.31 15.34
N ALA A 28 -2.74 -1.46 15.91
CA ALA A 28 -4.12 -1.76 16.25
C ALA A 28 -4.69 -0.79 17.30
N LEU A 29 -3.91 -0.52 18.36
CA LEU A 29 -4.29 0.44 19.40
C LEU A 29 -4.39 1.87 18.86
N THR A 30 -3.49 2.26 17.95
CA THR A 30 -3.56 3.57 17.29
C THR A 30 -4.83 3.70 16.46
N ALA A 31 -5.18 2.67 15.70
CA ALA A 31 -6.41 2.65 14.91
C ALA A 31 -7.67 2.72 15.79
N ALA A 32 -7.72 1.93 16.86
CA ALA A 32 -8.83 1.96 17.82
C ALA A 32 -8.94 3.32 18.54
N SER A 33 -7.79 3.90 18.95
CA SER A 33 -7.74 5.20 19.60
C SER A 33 -8.15 6.33 18.68
N ALA A 34 -7.73 6.30 17.41
CA ALA A 34 -8.13 7.30 16.42
C ALA A 34 -9.65 7.37 16.28
N TRP A 35 -10.30 6.22 16.28
CA TRP A 35 -11.75 6.14 16.29
C TRP A 35 -12.38 6.62 17.61
N GLY A 36 -11.83 6.19 18.76
CA GLY A 36 -12.27 6.61 20.09
C GLY A 36 -12.16 8.13 20.30
N TRP A 37 -11.06 8.72 19.85
CA TRP A 37 -10.82 10.16 19.96
C TRP A 37 -11.75 10.97 19.09
N ARG A 38 -12.05 10.50 17.88
CA ARG A 38 -13.07 11.11 17.04
C ARG A 38 -14.44 11.14 17.75
N GLN A 39 -14.84 10.04 18.40
CA GLN A 39 -16.11 10.00 19.15
C GLN A 39 -16.08 10.90 20.39
N ALA A 40 -14.99 10.87 21.16
CA ALA A 40 -14.82 11.72 22.34
C ALA A 40 -14.80 13.20 21.94
N ALA A 41 -14.08 13.57 20.89
CA ALA A 41 -14.04 14.93 20.37
C ALA A 41 -15.44 15.44 19.97
N ALA A 42 -16.23 14.58 19.32
CA ALA A 42 -17.60 14.94 18.94
C ALA A 42 -18.50 15.17 20.16
N ARG A 43 -18.32 14.38 21.24
CA ARG A 43 -19.10 14.54 22.48
C ARG A 43 -18.68 15.75 23.32
N LEU A 44 -17.37 16.04 23.34
CA LEU A 44 -16.78 17.10 24.15
C LEU A 44 -16.68 18.44 23.40
N ALA A 45 -17.04 18.48 22.11
CA ALA A 45 -16.83 19.62 21.22
C ALA A 45 -15.36 20.11 21.21
N TRP A 46 -14.40 19.19 21.36
CA TRP A 46 -12.97 19.46 21.49
C TRP A 46 -12.24 19.25 20.16
N ARG A 47 -11.95 20.36 19.46
CA ARG A 47 -11.39 20.37 18.12
C ARG A 47 -9.96 19.80 18.03
N GLU A 48 -9.12 20.10 19.02
CA GLU A 48 -7.74 19.63 19.06
C GLU A 48 -7.67 18.10 19.25
N LEU A 49 -8.61 17.55 20.01
CA LEU A 49 -8.74 16.11 20.18
C LEU A 49 -9.16 15.42 18.86
N ASP A 50 -10.03 16.06 18.09
CA ASP A 50 -10.42 15.53 16.76
C ASP A 50 -9.22 15.46 15.79
N ALA A 51 -8.28 16.41 15.87
CA ALA A 51 -7.08 16.39 15.05
C ALA A 51 -6.15 15.19 15.34
N SER A 52 -6.19 14.66 16.56
CA SER A 52 -5.33 13.54 16.98
C SER A 52 -5.61 12.23 16.23
N LYS A 53 -6.78 12.05 15.63
CA LYS A 53 -7.12 10.86 14.81
C LYS A 53 -6.19 10.69 13.61
N TRP A 54 -5.64 11.80 13.08
CA TRP A 54 -4.75 11.78 11.91
C TRP A 54 -3.37 11.21 12.22
N LEU A 55 -3.04 10.94 13.50
CA LEU A 55 -1.83 10.22 13.90
C LEU A 55 -1.75 8.80 13.37
N LEU A 56 -2.87 8.23 12.97
CA LEU A 56 -2.89 6.90 12.37
C LEU A 56 -2.01 6.83 11.11
N TRP A 57 -1.96 7.91 10.30
CA TRP A 57 -1.18 7.93 9.05
C TRP A 57 0.34 7.82 9.27
N PRO A 58 0.99 8.68 10.08
CA PRO A 58 2.42 8.54 10.31
C PRO A 58 2.77 7.22 11.01
N VAL A 59 1.91 6.68 11.88
CA VAL A 59 2.14 5.37 12.51
C VAL A 59 2.09 4.25 11.46
N MET A 60 1.10 4.25 10.57
CA MET A 60 1.02 3.29 9.47
C MET A 60 2.25 3.40 8.55
N LEU A 61 2.65 4.61 8.19
CA LEU A 61 3.82 4.84 7.32
C LEU A 61 5.09 4.33 7.97
N LEU A 62 5.34 4.69 9.22
CA LEU A 62 6.52 4.23 9.95
C LEU A 62 6.54 2.71 10.08
N MET A 63 5.38 2.08 10.28
CA MET A 63 5.29 0.63 10.34
C MET A 63 5.61 -0.04 9.00
N VAL A 64 5.06 0.46 7.89
CA VAL A 64 5.39 -0.06 6.54
C VAL A 64 6.89 0.09 6.27
N LEU A 65 7.44 1.28 6.49
CA LEU A 65 8.86 1.54 6.25
C LEU A 65 9.78 0.66 7.12
N TYR A 66 9.44 0.48 8.39
CA TYR A 66 10.19 -0.40 9.29
C TYR A 66 10.16 -1.86 8.82
N GLN A 67 8.98 -2.37 8.47
CA GLN A 67 8.83 -3.76 8.00
C GLN A 67 9.55 -4.00 6.67
N VAL A 68 9.46 -3.04 5.73
CA VAL A 68 10.21 -3.09 4.46
C VAL A 68 11.71 -3.07 4.71
N TRP A 69 12.19 -2.21 5.60
CA TRP A 69 13.59 -2.15 6.00
C TRP A 69 14.09 -3.47 6.59
N GLN A 70 13.31 -4.07 7.47
CA GLN A 70 13.63 -5.36 8.09
C GLN A 70 13.44 -6.56 7.16
N GLN A 71 12.96 -6.34 5.92
CA GLN A 71 12.63 -7.39 4.96
C GLN A 71 11.66 -8.45 5.53
N GLN A 72 10.75 -8.01 6.38
CA GLN A 72 9.74 -8.85 7.00
C GLN A 72 8.45 -8.85 6.17
N ILE A 73 7.71 -9.96 6.24
CA ILE A 73 6.36 -10.03 5.70
C ILE A 73 5.47 -9.07 6.48
N LEU A 74 4.82 -8.14 5.76
CA LEU A 74 3.94 -7.15 6.37
C LEU A 74 2.71 -7.78 7.02
N ALA A 75 2.17 -8.80 6.39
CA ALA A 75 0.97 -9.50 6.77
C ALA A 75 1.27 -10.88 7.37
N ALA A 76 2.09 -10.93 8.42
CA ALA A 76 2.38 -12.17 9.13
C ALA A 76 1.81 -12.15 10.56
N GLY A 77 1.22 -13.25 10.99
CA GLY A 77 0.74 -13.43 12.35
C GLY A 77 -0.20 -12.30 12.81
N TRP A 78 0.08 -11.66 13.93
CA TRP A 78 -0.71 -10.57 14.50
C TRP A 78 -0.73 -9.30 13.64
N ALA A 79 0.26 -9.10 12.77
CA ALA A 79 0.30 -7.97 11.85
C ALA A 79 -0.87 -8.01 10.86
N ASN A 80 -1.34 -9.20 10.43
CA ASN A 80 -2.55 -9.36 9.62
C ASN A 80 -3.76 -8.69 10.26
N LEU A 81 -3.97 -8.97 11.55
CA LEU A 81 -5.11 -8.42 12.28
C LEU A 81 -4.97 -6.91 12.46
N ALA A 82 -3.75 -6.45 12.78
CA ALA A 82 -3.48 -5.03 12.93
C ALA A 82 -3.74 -4.23 11.64
N TRP A 83 -3.28 -4.72 10.49
CA TRP A 83 -3.56 -4.12 9.20
C TRP A 83 -5.01 -4.22 8.79
N ALA A 84 -5.68 -5.34 9.08
CA ALA A 84 -7.11 -5.51 8.83
C ALA A 84 -7.98 -4.53 9.64
N ILE A 85 -7.49 -4.03 10.76
CA ILE A 85 -8.15 -2.99 11.56
C ILE A 85 -7.74 -1.59 11.07
N ALA A 86 -6.45 -1.34 10.85
CA ALA A 86 -5.93 -0.01 10.57
C ALA A 86 -6.35 0.52 9.20
N LEU A 87 -6.31 -0.30 8.15
CA LEU A 87 -6.68 0.13 6.79
C LEU A 87 -8.16 0.53 6.69
N PRO A 88 -9.14 -0.28 7.14
CA PRO A 88 -10.54 0.15 7.16
C PRO A 88 -10.77 1.37 8.05
N ALA A 89 -10.10 1.46 9.21
CA ALA A 89 -10.21 2.63 10.09
C ALA A 89 -9.72 3.90 9.38
N ALA A 90 -8.56 3.86 8.71
CA ALA A 90 -8.04 4.97 7.93
C ALA A 90 -9.00 5.37 6.80
N LEU A 91 -9.49 4.42 6.01
CA LEU A 91 -10.45 4.66 4.94
C LEU A 91 -11.76 5.26 5.45
N MET A 92 -12.27 4.76 6.58
CA MET A 92 -13.51 5.30 7.19
C MET A 92 -13.32 6.72 7.73
N LEU A 93 -12.17 7.00 8.38
CA LEU A 93 -11.86 8.35 8.87
C LEU A 93 -11.77 9.33 7.70
N LEU A 94 -11.05 8.95 6.65
CA LEU A 94 -10.88 9.77 5.46
C LEU A 94 -12.24 10.05 4.80
N ARG A 95 -13.03 9.01 4.54
CA ARG A 95 -14.36 9.14 3.92
C ARG A 95 -15.32 10.04 4.69
N ARG A 96 -15.23 10.07 6.03
CA ARG A 96 -16.17 10.82 6.88
C ARG A 96 -15.75 12.25 7.14
N ASP A 97 -14.45 12.49 7.12
CA ASP A 97 -13.93 13.78 7.60
C ASP A 97 -13.06 14.50 6.54
N GLU A 98 -12.99 13.99 5.29
CA GLU A 98 -12.24 14.65 4.21
C GLU A 98 -12.79 16.05 3.90
N ASP A 99 -14.10 16.25 3.98
CA ASP A 99 -14.75 17.55 3.73
C ASP A 99 -14.35 18.64 4.73
N LYS A 100 -13.82 18.24 5.92
CA LYS A 100 -13.33 19.15 6.96
C LYS A 100 -11.87 19.55 6.76
N LEU A 101 -11.18 18.91 5.83
CA LEU A 101 -9.77 19.13 5.55
C LEU A 101 -9.58 20.12 4.40
N LEU A 102 -8.44 20.80 4.42
CA LEU A 102 -8.00 21.52 3.23
C LEU A 102 -7.81 20.52 2.07
N PRO A 103 -8.25 20.86 0.83
CA PRO A 103 -8.17 19.93 -0.31
C PRO A 103 -6.78 19.35 -0.54
N ARG A 104 -5.72 20.14 -0.33
CA ARG A 104 -4.33 19.68 -0.45
C ARG A 104 -3.96 18.62 0.59
N ILE A 105 -4.47 18.76 1.81
CA ILE A 105 -4.23 17.77 2.88
C ILE A 105 -5.00 16.50 2.59
N ALA A 106 -6.27 16.59 2.23
CA ALA A 106 -7.07 15.44 1.84
C ALA A 106 -6.44 14.67 0.67
N MET A 107 -6.01 15.38 -0.37
CA MET A 107 -5.28 14.80 -1.50
C MET A 107 -4.00 14.08 -1.05
N GLY A 108 -3.20 14.69 -0.17
CA GLY A 108 -1.98 14.10 0.38
C GLY A 108 -2.26 12.82 1.18
N LEU A 109 -3.34 12.78 1.96
CA LEU A 109 -3.74 11.59 2.72
C LEU A 109 -4.21 10.45 1.80
N HIS A 110 -4.98 10.74 0.75
CA HIS A 110 -5.36 9.75 -0.26
C HIS A 110 -4.13 9.18 -0.97
N LEU A 111 -3.23 10.06 -1.40
CA LEU A 111 -2.01 9.67 -2.12
C LEU A 111 -1.09 8.82 -1.24
N SER A 112 -0.83 9.26 0.00
CA SER A 112 0.02 8.53 0.94
C SER A 112 -0.57 7.17 1.32
N LEU A 113 -1.88 7.07 1.53
CA LEU A 113 -2.54 5.80 1.81
C LEU A 113 -2.40 4.82 0.66
N LEU A 114 -2.63 5.27 -0.58
CA LEU A 114 -2.45 4.42 -1.75
C LEU A 114 -0.99 3.98 -1.89
N TRP A 115 -0.03 4.89 -1.73
CA TRP A 115 1.38 4.53 -1.85
C TRP A 115 1.86 3.62 -0.72
N MET A 116 1.35 3.74 0.50
CA MET A 116 1.60 2.76 1.56
C MET A 116 1.09 1.36 1.16
N ILE A 117 -0.10 1.26 0.59
CA ILE A 117 -0.65 -0.01 0.10
C ILE A 117 0.21 -0.58 -1.04
N LEU A 118 0.60 0.26 -2.00
CA LEU A 118 1.44 -0.18 -3.13
C LEU A 118 2.84 -0.60 -2.67
N LEU A 119 3.44 0.12 -1.73
CA LEU A 119 4.73 -0.23 -1.14
C LEU A 119 4.64 -1.55 -0.38
N ALA A 120 3.59 -1.73 0.42
CA ALA A 120 3.32 -2.97 1.12
C ALA A 120 3.19 -4.15 0.15
N MET A 121 2.39 -3.97 -0.89
CA MET A 121 2.19 -4.99 -1.94
C MET A 121 3.50 -5.31 -2.67
N ALA A 122 4.31 -4.31 -3.01
CA ALA A 122 5.60 -4.51 -3.66
C ALA A 122 6.57 -5.32 -2.76
N ALA A 123 6.59 -5.04 -1.45
CA ALA A 123 7.41 -5.77 -0.49
C ALA A 123 6.96 -7.24 -0.35
N GLU A 124 5.65 -7.50 -0.28
CA GLU A 124 5.10 -8.86 -0.24
C GLU A 124 5.39 -9.64 -1.52
N LEU A 125 5.25 -8.99 -2.68
CA LEU A 125 5.57 -9.60 -3.97
C LEU A 125 7.07 -9.93 -4.10
N TYR A 126 7.94 -9.04 -3.63
CA TYR A 126 9.37 -9.28 -3.61
C TYR A 126 9.70 -10.48 -2.72
N TRP A 127 9.13 -10.55 -1.53
CA TRP A 127 9.30 -11.69 -0.63
C TRP A 127 8.75 -12.98 -1.25
N PHE A 128 7.55 -12.94 -1.83
CA PHE A 128 6.94 -14.07 -2.54
C PHE A 128 7.84 -14.57 -3.68
N ALA A 129 8.34 -13.67 -4.53
CA ALA A 129 9.22 -14.02 -5.64
C ALA A 129 10.52 -14.69 -5.15
N ARG A 130 11.07 -14.23 -4.01
CA ARG A 130 12.24 -14.85 -3.38
C ARG A 130 11.99 -16.27 -2.84
N SER A 131 10.77 -16.55 -2.42
CA SER A 131 10.40 -17.86 -1.90
C SER A 131 10.16 -18.92 -2.98
N LEU A 132 10.07 -18.51 -4.25
CA LEU A 132 9.86 -19.44 -5.36
C LEU A 132 11.10 -20.28 -5.64
N PRO A 133 10.92 -21.61 -5.81
CA PRO A 133 12.04 -22.52 -6.04
C PRO A 133 12.71 -22.37 -7.42
N TRP A 134 12.13 -21.58 -8.31
CA TRP A 134 12.55 -21.44 -9.71
C TRP A 134 13.52 -20.27 -9.96
N GLY A 135 13.88 -19.54 -8.94
CA GLY A 135 14.80 -18.41 -9.03
C GLY A 135 14.11 -17.08 -9.33
N MET A 136 14.76 -15.98 -8.88
CA MET A 136 14.14 -14.67 -8.86
C MET A 136 14.15 -13.91 -10.17
N ALA A 137 15.15 -14.12 -11.04
CA ALA A 137 15.43 -13.17 -12.12
C ALA A 137 14.23 -12.96 -13.06
N ALA A 138 13.79 -14.00 -13.74
CA ALA A 138 12.68 -13.90 -14.69
C ALA A 138 11.32 -13.78 -13.99
N TRP A 139 11.08 -14.57 -12.95
CA TRP A 139 9.81 -14.56 -12.21
C TRP A 139 9.60 -13.26 -11.43
N GLY A 140 10.63 -12.73 -10.78
CA GLY A 140 10.52 -11.49 -10.02
C GLY A 140 10.12 -10.31 -10.90
N SER A 141 10.82 -10.16 -12.03
CA SER A 141 10.53 -9.09 -13.00
C SER A 141 9.18 -9.28 -13.68
N GLY A 142 8.85 -10.52 -14.08
CA GLY A 142 7.56 -10.84 -14.70
C GLY A 142 6.37 -10.55 -13.79
N ILE A 143 6.41 -11.02 -12.53
CA ILE A 143 5.38 -10.75 -11.53
C ILE A 143 5.26 -9.24 -11.26
N ALA A 144 6.39 -8.53 -11.09
CA ALA A 144 6.37 -7.10 -10.85
C ALA A 144 5.70 -6.33 -12.01
N MET A 145 6.02 -6.69 -13.25
CA MET A 145 5.41 -6.10 -14.44
C MET A 145 3.92 -6.44 -14.54
N ALA A 146 3.54 -7.69 -14.34
CA ALA A 146 2.13 -8.12 -14.38
C ALA A 146 1.28 -7.42 -13.33
N VAL A 147 1.76 -7.36 -12.08
CA VAL A 147 1.05 -6.70 -10.98
C VAL A 147 1.00 -5.19 -11.19
N GLY A 148 2.10 -4.56 -11.59
CA GLY A 148 2.12 -3.12 -11.88
C GLY A 148 1.13 -2.73 -12.98
N GLY A 149 1.11 -3.49 -14.09
CA GLY A 149 0.11 -3.32 -15.15
C GLY A 149 -1.31 -3.54 -14.65
N GLY A 150 -1.52 -4.59 -13.84
CA GLY A 150 -2.79 -4.90 -13.21
C GLY A 150 -3.29 -3.78 -12.28
N VAL A 151 -2.41 -3.17 -11.49
CA VAL A 151 -2.74 -2.01 -10.63
C VAL A 151 -3.24 -0.84 -11.45
N ILE A 152 -2.57 -0.49 -12.55
CA ILE A 152 -3.00 0.60 -13.43
C ILE A 152 -4.39 0.32 -14.00
N MET A 153 -4.61 -0.90 -14.52
CA MET A 153 -5.91 -1.31 -15.05
C MET A 153 -7.01 -1.29 -13.98
N ALA A 154 -6.71 -1.79 -12.78
CA ALA A 154 -7.67 -1.82 -11.68
C ALA A 154 -8.07 -0.42 -11.21
N LEU A 155 -7.09 0.50 -11.04
CA LEU A 155 -7.37 1.90 -10.66
C LEU A 155 -8.16 2.63 -11.75
N SER A 156 -7.81 2.44 -13.02
CA SER A 156 -8.57 3.00 -14.15
C SER A 156 -9.99 2.47 -14.21
N ALA A 157 -10.20 1.18 -13.92
CA ALA A 157 -11.54 0.59 -13.85
C ALA A 157 -12.33 1.12 -12.65
N ALA A 158 -11.67 1.31 -11.49
CA ALA A 158 -12.28 1.85 -10.27
C ALA A 158 -12.73 3.31 -10.46
N VAL A 159 -11.92 4.14 -11.14
CA VAL A 159 -12.27 5.52 -11.51
C VAL A 159 -13.52 5.54 -12.40
N ARG A 160 -13.62 4.62 -13.38
CA ARG A 160 -14.81 4.51 -14.25
C ARG A 160 -16.07 4.10 -13.49
N ARG A 161 -15.95 3.28 -12.43
CA ARG A 161 -17.09 2.88 -11.60
C ARG A 161 -17.62 3.99 -10.70
N ARG A 162 -16.93 5.11 -10.59
CA ARG A 162 -17.33 6.33 -9.87
C ARG A 162 -17.72 6.13 -8.40
N GLY A 163 -17.23 5.10 -7.74
CA GLY A 163 -17.37 4.91 -6.29
C GLY A 163 -16.43 5.87 -5.54
N TRP A 164 -16.70 6.10 -4.25
CA TRP A 164 -15.72 6.76 -3.39
C TRP A 164 -14.50 5.85 -3.21
N PRO A 165 -13.27 6.37 -3.19
CA PRO A 165 -12.81 7.78 -3.31
C PRO A 165 -12.64 8.26 -4.75
N PHE A 166 -12.78 7.38 -5.75
CA PHE A 166 -12.45 7.63 -7.16
C PHE A 166 -13.34 8.68 -7.81
N ARG A 167 -14.60 8.84 -7.32
CA ARG A 167 -15.51 9.88 -7.80
C ARG A 167 -15.06 11.28 -7.38
N VAL A 168 -14.50 11.41 -6.18
CA VAL A 168 -14.08 12.70 -5.62
C VAL A 168 -12.72 13.12 -6.19
N TRP A 169 -11.82 12.16 -6.36
CA TRP A 169 -10.43 12.38 -6.76
C TRP A 169 -10.05 11.61 -8.05
N PRO A 170 -10.80 11.73 -9.16
CA PRO A 170 -10.54 10.90 -10.35
C PRO A 170 -9.16 11.14 -10.94
N ALA A 171 -8.74 12.39 -11.12
CA ALA A 171 -7.42 12.73 -11.67
C ALA A 171 -6.26 12.28 -10.76
N LEU A 172 -6.47 12.32 -9.44
CA LEU A 172 -5.48 11.81 -8.49
C LEU A 172 -5.19 10.33 -8.72
N TYR A 173 -6.25 9.51 -8.76
CA TYR A 173 -6.12 8.06 -8.87
C TYR A 173 -5.84 7.57 -10.30
N ALA A 174 -6.31 8.29 -11.33
CA ALA A 174 -6.05 7.91 -12.72
C ALA A 174 -4.65 8.33 -13.20
N CYS A 175 -4.11 9.43 -12.67
CA CYS A 175 -2.86 10.01 -13.17
C CYS A 175 -1.79 10.11 -12.08
N LEU A 176 -1.92 11.03 -11.13
CA LEU A 176 -0.85 11.41 -10.21
C LEU A 176 -0.35 10.23 -9.35
N ALA A 177 -1.26 9.45 -8.82
CA ALA A 177 -0.93 8.33 -7.93
C ALA A 177 -0.28 7.15 -8.67
N VAL A 178 -0.49 7.06 -9.98
CA VAL A 178 -0.02 5.96 -10.83
C VAL A 178 1.35 6.25 -11.45
N ILE A 179 1.79 7.51 -11.50
CA ILE A 179 3.07 7.90 -12.10
C ILE A 179 4.26 7.05 -11.60
N PRO A 180 4.48 6.80 -10.30
CA PRO A 180 5.59 5.97 -9.85
C PRO A 180 5.53 4.54 -10.39
N VAL A 181 4.33 3.97 -10.52
CA VAL A 181 4.12 2.64 -11.08
C VAL A 181 4.44 2.64 -12.58
N VAL A 182 3.99 3.66 -13.31
CA VAL A 182 4.30 3.83 -14.75
C VAL A 182 5.80 3.93 -14.96
N VAL A 183 6.49 4.77 -14.18
CA VAL A 183 7.96 4.90 -14.27
C VAL A 183 8.64 3.57 -13.98
N ALA A 184 8.21 2.87 -12.92
CA ALA A 184 8.78 1.56 -12.58
C ALA A 184 8.55 0.53 -13.70
N LEU A 185 7.38 0.51 -14.32
CA LEU A 185 7.09 -0.39 -15.45
C LEU A 185 7.95 -0.08 -16.67
N VAL A 186 8.12 1.19 -17.01
CA VAL A 186 8.99 1.58 -18.14
C VAL A 186 10.43 1.15 -17.87
N VAL A 187 10.95 1.38 -16.67
CA VAL A 187 12.29 0.95 -16.28
C VAL A 187 12.41 -0.59 -16.34
N LEU A 188 11.43 -1.31 -15.79
CA LEU A 188 11.42 -2.78 -15.82
C LEU A 188 11.38 -3.31 -17.26
N LEU A 189 10.54 -2.74 -18.13
CA LEU A 189 10.48 -3.13 -19.54
C LEU A 189 11.85 -2.94 -20.25
N VAL A 190 12.55 -1.84 -19.95
CA VAL A 190 13.89 -1.61 -20.51
C VAL A 190 14.89 -2.60 -19.96
N VAL A 191 14.93 -2.78 -18.63
CA VAL A 191 15.91 -3.66 -17.97
C VAL A 191 15.71 -5.12 -18.36
N THR A 192 14.47 -5.57 -18.47
CA THR A 192 14.15 -6.97 -18.81
C THR A 192 14.54 -7.35 -20.26
N ASN A 193 14.66 -6.36 -21.16
CA ASN A 193 15.19 -6.64 -22.50
C ASN A 193 16.66 -7.10 -22.50
N PHE A 194 17.39 -6.88 -21.42
CA PHE A 194 18.77 -7.35 -21.25
C PHE A 194 18.87 -8.62 -20.40
N GLN A 195 17.75 -9.23 -20.04
CA GLN A 195 17.70 -10.47 -19.26
C GLN A 195 17.48 -11.67 -20.19
N ASP A 196 18.19 -12.76 -19.93
CA ASP A 196 18.14 -13.94 -20.77
C ASP A 196 16.83 -14.72 -20.76
N GLY A 197 15.89 -14.36 -19.89
CA GLY A 197 14.58 -15.01 -19.78
C GLY A 197 14.62 -16.48 -19.39
N VAL A 198 15.79 -17.01 -19.04
CA VAL A 198 15.97 -18.42 -18.70
C VAL A 198 15.34 -18.71 -17.34
N VAL A 199 14.36 -19.59 -17.36
CA VAL A 199 13.75 -20.16 -16.14
C VAL A 199 14.46 -21.47 -15.81
N TYR A 200 14.96 -21.58 -14.59
CA TYR A 200 15.72 -22.76 -14.16
C TYR A 200 14.93 -24.05 -14.41
N ARG A 201 15.58 -24.98 -15.15
CA ARG A 201 15.03 -26.30 -15.55
C ARG A 201 13.80 -26.31 -16.46
N GLN A 202 13.39 -25.20 -17.04
CA GLN A 202 12.31 -25.20 -18.03
C GLN A 202 12.88 -24.92 -19.42
N THR A 203 12.40 -25.65 -20.42
CA THR A 203 12.61 -25.30 -21.81
C THR A 203 11.99 -23.97 -22.11
N TRP A 204 12.78 -23.05 -22.66
CA TRP A 204 12.22 -21.76 -23.08
C TRP A 204 11.15 -22.00 -24.15
N LEU A 205 9.93 -21.58 -23.81
CA LEU A 205 8.78 -21.60 -24.73
C LEU A 205 8.41 -20.14 -25.00
N PRO A 206 8.47 -19.69 -26.26
CA PRO A 206 7.99 -18.36 -26.62
C PRO A 206 6.52 -18.20 -26.17
N LEU A 207 6.14 -17.01 -25.70
CA LEU A 207 4.81 -16.65 -25.19
C LEU A 207 4.37 -17.33 -23.89
N VAL A 208 5.16 -18.24 -23.33
CA VAL A 208 4.89 -18.90 -22.03
C VAL A 208 6.06 -18.63 -21.06
N ASN A 209 6.60 -17.44 -21.12
CA ASN A 209 7.70 -17.01 -20.27
C ASN A 209 7.17 -15.90 -19.32
N PRO A 210 7.43 -15.96 -18.01
CA PRO A 210 6.98 -14.95 -17.08
C PRO A 210 7.41 -13.52 -17.45
N LEU A 211 8.54 -13.33 -18.12
CA LEU A 211 8.96 -12.02 -18.61
C LEU A 211 8.05 -11.50 -19.73
N GLU A 212 7.72 -12.36 -20.70
CA GLU A 212 6.87 -11.98 -21.83
C GLU A 212 5.43 -11.72 -21.40
N GLU A 213 4.87 -12.58 -20.53
CA GLU A 213 3.56 -12.38 -19.94
C GLU A 213 3.52 -11.10 -19.10
N GLY A 214 4.51 -10.89 -18.24
CA GLY A 214 4.66 -9.67 -17.45
C GLY A 214 4.74 -8.42 -18.31
N ALA A 215 5.56 -8.47 -19.39
CA ALA A 215 5.69 -7.37 -20.33
C ALA A 215 4.37 -7.07 -21.07
N ALA A 216 3.62 -8.09 -21.46
CA ALA A 216 2.29 -7.90 -22.06
C ALA A 216 1.32 -7.18 -21.11
N PHE A 217 1.26 -7.59 -19.84
CA PHE A 217 0.46 -6.89 -18.82
C PHE A 217 0.95 -5.45 -18.57
N ALA A 218 2.26 -5.23 -18.53
CA ALA A 218 2.82 -3.89 -18.39
C ALA A 218 2.43 -2.98 -19.55
N LEU A 219 2.57 -3.46 -20.79
CA LEU A 219 2.19 -2.71 -21.99
C LEU A 219 0.69 -2.41 -22.01
N LEU A 220 -0.18 -3.38 -21.68
CA LEU A 220 -1.61 -3.16 -21.54
C LEU A 220 -1.93 -2.09 -20.49
N GLY A 221 -1.27 -2.15 -19.33
CA GLY A 221 -1.40 -1.13 -18.29
C GLY A 221 -1.01 0.26 -18.79
N LEU A 222 0.13 0.38 -19.49
CA LEU A 222 0.60 1.66 -20.06
C LEU A 222 -0.36 2.20 -21.12
N VAL A 223 -0.94 1.34 -21.98
CA VAL A 223 -1.96 1.74 -22.96
C VAL A 223 -3.21 2.25 -22.25
N VAL A 224 -3.64 1.57 -21.17
CA VAL A 224 -4.80 2.01 -20.38
C VAL A 224 -4.51 3.35 -19.70
N PHE A 225 -3.32 3.55 -19.16
CA PHE A 225 -2.89 4.83 -18.60
C PHE A 225 -2.92 5.93 -19.65
N TYR A 226 -2.29 5.72 -20.79
CA TYR A 226 -2.27 6.70 -21.90
C TYR A 226 -3.66 7.14 -22.34
N ARG A 227 -4.65 6.23 -22.34
CA ARG A 227 -6.05 6.53 -22.67
C ARG A 227 -6.81 7.23 -21.55
N ALA A 228 -6.29 7.22 -20.32
CA ALA A 228 -6.93 7.83 -19.16
C ALA A 228 -6.45 9.26 -18.90
N VAL A 229 -5.27 9.63 -19.43
CA VAL A 229 -4.67 10.97 -19.40
C VAL A 229 -5.11 11.78 -20.61
#